data_573f36363a0bf5f6890a31cd210c2126
#
_entry.id   573f36363a0bf5f6890a31cd210c2126
#
_cell.length_a   1.000
_cell.length_b   1.000
_cell.length_c   1.000
_cell.angle_alpha   90.00
_cell.angle_beta   90.00
_cell.angle_gamma   90.00
#
_symmetry.space_group_name_H-M   'P 1'
#
loop_
_entity.id
_entity.type
_entity.pdbx_description
1 polymer ?
#
loop_
_entity_poly.entity_id
_entity_poly.type
_entity_poly.pdbx_seq_one_letter_code
_entity_poly.pdbx_strand_id
1 'polypeptide(L)'
;MFAANHWKSKNAILVRHRRQIMELKKKALFNEHGDIDVIKRRMINGNTTNLNDFNNMKYSWVSDWYRQAMNNFWIPEEINMNQDIKDYRLLKKAEKTAYDKILSFLIFLDSIQTANLPYIGEYVTANEVNLCLTIQAFHESIHSQSYGYMLDTICSPQERLGILYQWKDDAVLLSRNKFIGDLYNAFQKNKDAFTLAKVMVANYILEGIYFYSGFMFFYNLGRNGKMPGSVQEIRYINRDENTHLWLFRNILLELQKEVPELFTEEKKEVYRAMIRQGVEEEIRWGKYVIGDEIDGLTSQMIHDYVKYLGNLRSQGISLGVLFEGYEEEPASMEWVSKYSNANMIKTDFFEAR
;
A
#
# COMPACT_ATOMS: atom_id res chain seq x y z
N MET A 1 33.35 46.82 -4.93
CA MET A 1 33.90 45.51 -5.36
C MET A 1 33.49 44.30 -4.49
N PHE A 2 32.96 44.52 -3.29
CA PHE A 2 32.56 43.41 -2.37
C PHE A 2 31.18 42.80 -2.61
N ALA A 3 30.23 43.53 -3.25
CA ALA A 3 28.86 43.03 -3.47
C ALA A 3 28.73 42.03 -4.64
N ALA A 4 29.60 42.08 -5.64
CA ALA A 4 29.54 41.23 -6.83
C ALA A 4 30.04 39.79 -6.56
N ASN A 5 30.92 39.61 -5.56
CA ASN A 5 31.46 38.29 -5.21
C ASN A 5 30.49 37.44 -4.36
N HIS A 6 29.61 38.12 -3.59
CA HIS A 6 28.62 37.42 -2.75
C HIS A 6 27.44 36.86 -3.57
N TRP A 7 27.11 37.52 -4.69
CA TRP A 7 26.05 37.05 -5.60
C TRP A 7 26.50 35.89 -6.48
N LYS A 8 27.78 35.86 -6.89
CA LYS A 8 28.38 34.74 -7.63
C LYS A 8 28.54 33.47 -6.76
N SER A 9 28.84 33.61 -5.46
CA SER A 9 28.94 32.45 -4.56
C SER A 9 27.59 31.83 -4.23
N LYS A 10 26.52 32.61 -4.05
CA LYS A 10 25.15 32.09 -3.86
C LYS A 10 24.61 31.41 -5.11
N ASN A 11 24.89 31.94 -6.31
CA ASN A 11 24.51 31.27 -7.56
C ASN A 11 25.34 30.02 -7.86
N ALA A 12 26.61 29.95 -7.46
CA ALA A 12 27.44 28.75 -7.57
C ALA A 12 26.99 27.67 -6.60
N ILE A 13 26.47 28.04 -5.43
CA ILE A 13 25.86 27.08 -4.46
C ILE A 13 24.50 26.62 -4.98
N LEU A 14 23.67 27.51 -5.54
CA LEU A 14 22.38 27.14 -6.18
C LEU A 14 22.58 26.33 -7.46
N VAL A 15 23.64 26.54 -8.23
CA VAL A 15 23.99 25.72 -9.41
C VAL A 15 24.61 24.40 -9.01
N ARG A 16 25.34 24.31 -7.88
CA ARG A 16 25.81 23.01 -7.33
C ARG A 16 24.68 22.18 -6.74
N HIS A 17 23.55 22.73 -6.33
CA HIS A 17 22.37 22.02 -5.84
C HIS A 17 21.40 21.58 -6.96
N ARG A 18 21.63 21.92 -8.22
CA ARG A 18 21.10 21.17 -9.38
C ARG A 18 21.92 19.89 -9.59
N ARG A 19 22.15 19.12 -8.51
CA ARG A 19 22.70 17.77 -8.64
C ARG A 19 21.68 16.93 -9.37
N GLN A 20 22.03 16.58 -10.60
CA GLN A 20 21.54 15.53 -11.46
C GLN A 20 20.29 14.86 -10.93
N ILE A 21 19.14 15.49 -11.21
CA ILE A 21 17.86 14.77 -11.22
C ILE A 21 18.07 13.68 -12.26
N MET A 22 18.11 12.41 -11.83
CA MET A 22 18.21 11.28 -12.75
C MET A 22 16.95 11.28 -13.59
N GLU A 23 17.08 11.60 -14.87
CA GLU A 23 15.99 11.56 -15.82
C GLU A 23 15.41 10.12 -15.85
N LEU A 24 14.12 10.03 -15.78
CA LEU A 24 13.40 8.76 -15.86
C LEU A 24 12.81 8.61 -17.26
N LYS A 25 13.15 7.53 -17.93
CA LYS A 25 12.68 7.24 -19.28
C LYS A 25 11.51 6.28 -19.26
N LYS A 26 10.44 6.67 -19.93
CA LYS A 26 9.33 5.76 -20.22
C LYS A 26 9.82 4.70 -21.22
N LYS A 27 9.52 3.41 -20.96
CA LYS A 27 9.86 2.35 -21.88
C LYS A 27 9.00 2.39 -23.15
N ALA A 28 9.58 2.06 -24.28
CA ALA A 28 8.82 1.81 -25.51
C ALA A 28 8.08 0.47 -25.40
N LEU A 29 6.85 0.39 -25.90
CA LEU A 29 6.09 -0.88 -25.92
C LEU A 29 6.72 -1.91 -26.86
N PHE A 30 7.25 -1.46 -28.00
CA PHE A 30 7.98 -2.28 -28.95
C PHE A 30 9.39 -1.72 -29.12
N ASN A 31 10.40 -2.55 -28.92
CA ASN A 31 11.81 -2.18 -29.07
C ASN A 31 12.61 -3.38 -29.58
N GLU A 32 12.81 -3.45 -30.88
CA GLU A 32 13.57 -4.50 -31.55
C GLU A 32 15.08 -4.48 -31.23
N HIS A 33 15.58 -3.35 -30.70
CA HIS A 33 16.98 -3.17 -30.31
C HIS A 33 17.18 -3.33 -28.79
N GLY A 34 16.17 -3.83 -28.07
CA GLY A 34 16.26 -4.08 -26.63
C GLY A 34 17.27 -5.19 -26.30
N ASP A 35 17.79 -5.11 -25.07
CA ASP A 35 18.75 -6.10 -24.59
C ASP A 35 18.11 -7.48 -24.42
N ILE A 36 18.76 -8.50 -24.98
CA ILE A 36 18.36 -9.91 -24.82
C ILE A 36 19.07 -10.57 -23.64
N ASP A 37 20.18 -9.99 -23.17
CA ASP A 37 20.93 -10.47 -22.02
C ASP A 37 20.21 -10.10 -20.71
N VAL A 38 19.80 -11.11 -19.95
CA VAL A 38 19.10 -10.96 -18.69
C VAL A 38 19.89 -10.17 -17.65
N ILE A 39 21.23 -10.34 -17.63
CA ILE A 39 22.11 -9.64 -16.68
C ILE A 39 22.04 -8.12 -16.86
N LYS A 40 21.80 -7.65 -18.09
CA LYS A 40 21.67 -6.22 -18.40
C LYS A 40 20.33 -5.62 -18.00
N ARG A 41 19.31 -6.41 -17.70
CA ARG A 41 18.01 -5.89 -17.23
C ARG A 41 18.20 -5.00 -16.03
N ARG A 42 17.42 -3.94 -15.97
CA ARG A 42 17.41 -2.97 -14.87
C ARG A 42 15.99 -2.69 -14.44
N MET A 43 15.83 -2.37 -13.16
CA MET A 43 14.53 -2.00 -12.60
C MET A 43 13.95 -0.78 -13.33
N ILE A 44 14.76 0.26 -13.53
CA ILE A 44 14.41 1.48 -14.26
C ILE A 44 15.50 1.83 -15.29
N ASN A 45 15.12 2.58 -16.32
CA ASN A 45 16.04 3.05 -17.38
C ASN A 45 16.83 1.94 -18.09
N GLY A 46 16.33 0.70 -18.08
CA GLY A 46 16.86 -0.40 -18.88
C GLY A 46 16.41 -0.35 -20.32
N ASN A 47 17.19 -0.96 -21.20
CA ASN A 47 16.87 -1.10 -22.64
C ASN A 47 16.13 -2.42 -22.87
N THR A 48 14.84 -2.47 -22.54
CA THR A 48 14.03 -3.69 -22.60
C THR A 48 13.40 -3.92 -23.97
N THR A 49 13.26 -5.21 -24.37
CA THR A 49 12.41 -5.63 -25.51
C THR A 49 10.95 -5.77 -25.12
N ASN A 50 10.61 -5.73 -23.84
CA ASN A 50 9.33 -6.11 -23.22
C ASN A 50 8.93 -7.59 -23.36
N LEU A 51 9.83 -8.46 -23.83
CA LEU A 51 9.57 -9.90 -23.89
C LEU A 51 9.55 -10.50 -22.48
N ASN A 52 8.50 -11.24 -22.15
CA ASN A 52 8.40 -12.00 -20.92
C ASN A 52 9.00 -13.40 -21.12
N ASP A 53 10.06 -13.69 -20.37
CA ASP A 53 10.70 -15.00 -20.33
C ASP A 53 10.70 -15.53 -18.91
N PHE A 54 9.75 -16.42 -18.59
CA PHE A 54 9.55 -17.00 -17.26
C PHE A 54 10.65 -17.97 -16.84
N ASN A 55 11.46 -18.45 -17.80
CA ASN A 55 12.56 -19.39 -17.52
C ASN A 55 13.90 -18.67 -17.29
N ASN A 56 13.94 -17.37 -17.58
CA ASN A 56 15.18 -16.60 -17.56
C ASN A 56 14.95 -15.20 -16.98
N MET A 57 14.87 -15.12 -15.64
CA MET A 57 14.58 -13.90 -14.90
C MET A 57 15.84 -13.43 -14.13
N LYS A 58 16.12 -12.13 -14.18
CA LYS A 58 17.18 -11.51 -13.35
C LYS A 58 16.78 -11.49 -11.87
N TYR A 59 15.52 -11.12 -11.61
CA TYR A 59 14.98 -10.97 -10.25
C TYR A 59 14.27 -12.27 -9.85
N SER A 60 15.05 -13.25 -9.34
CA SER A 60 14.58 -14.61 -9.06
C SER A 60 13.36 -14.69 -8.12
N TRP A 61 13.22 -13.73 -7.20
CA TRP A 61 12.08 -13.63 -6.27
C TRP A 61 10.74 -13.43 -6.98
N VAL A 62 10.74 -12.94 -8.23
CA VAL A 62 9.51 -12.73 -9.02
C VAL A 62 8.76 -14.03 -9.24
N SER A 63 9.47 -15.14 -9.50
CA SER A 63 8.82 -16.42 -9.76
C SER A 63 7.96 -16.89 -8.57
N ASP A 64 8.49 -16.75 -7.34
CA ASP A 64 7.79 -17.14 -6.13
C ASP A 64 6.64 -16.16 -5.83
N TRP A 65 6.89 -14.88 -5.99
CA TRP A 65 5.87 -13.84 -5.85
C TRP A 65 4.70 -14.05 -6.80
N TYR A 66 5.01 -14.27 -8.09
CA TYR A 66 4.01 -14.48 -9.15
C TYR A 66 3.12 -15.68 -8.84
N ARG A 67 3.71 -16.81 -8.44
CA ARG A 67 2.96 -18.01 -8.05
C ARG A 67 2.07 -17.77 -6.84
N GLN A 68 2.61 -17.08 -5.82
CA GLN A 68 1.84 -16.75 -4.62
C GLN A 68 0.65 -15.85 -4.96
N ALA A 69 0.85 -14.81 -5.77
CA ALA A 69 -0.19 -13.89 -6.19
C ALA A 69 -1.29 -14.59 -7.01
N MET A 70 -0.90 -15.46 -7.96
CA MET A 70 -1.86 -16.27 -8.72
C MET A 70 -2.67 -17.23 -7.83
N ASN A 71 -2.05 -17.80 -6.80
CA ASN A 71 -2.73 -18.68 -5.84
C ASN A 71 -3.67 -17.92 -4.89
N ASN A 72 -3.53 -16.61 -4.79
CA ASN A 72 -4.39 -15.75 -3.98
C ASN A 72 -5.72 -15.40 -4.66
N PHE A 73 -5.98 -15.88 -5.87
CA PHE A 73 -7.25 -15.61 -6.58
C PHE A 73 -8.48 -16.02 -5.75
N TRP A 74 -9.48 -15.16 -5.75
CA TRP A 74 -10.78 -15.37 -5.10
C TRP A 74 -11.85 -14.50 -5.76
N ILE A 75 -13.13 -14.79 -5.46
CA ILE A 75 -14.29 -14.09 -6.00
C ILE A 75 -15.16 -13.64 -4.82
N PRO A 76 -15.45 -12.33 -4.69
CA PRO A 76 -16.22 -11.79 -3.56
C PRO A 76 -17.59 -12.47 -3.37
N GLU A 77 -18.29 -12.77 -4.45
CA GLU A 77 -19.62 -13.37 -4.44
C GLU A 77 -19.67 -14.81 -3.89
N GLU A 78 -18.52 -15.46 -3.71
CA GLU A 78 -18.43 -16.76 -3.02
C GLU A 78 -18.56 -16.64 -1.50
N ILE A 79 -18.44 -15.43 -0.96
CA ILE A 79 -18.52 -15.17 0.48
C ILE A 79 -19.96 -14.90 0.89
N ASN A 80 -20.44 -15.66 1.88
CA ASN A 80 -21.80 -15.54 2.36
C ASN A 80 -21.99 -14.35 3.30
N MET A 81 -22.77 -13.35 2.88
CA MET A 81 -23.06 -12.12 3.61
C MET A 81 -24.40 -12.13 4.37
N ASN A 82 -25.13 -13.25 4.43
CA ASN A 82 -26.49 -13.30 5.01
C ASN A 82 -26.53 -12.93 6.49
N GLN A 83 -25.48 -13.23 7.25
CA GLN A 83 -25.40 -12.82 8.66
C GLN A 83 -25.09 -11.34 8.77
N ASP A 84 -24.27 -10.79 7.90
CA ASP A 84 -23.86 -9.39 7.88
C ASP A 84 -25.04 -8.43 7.66
N ILE A 85 -26.03 -8.82 6.86
CA ILE A 85 -27.28 -8.05 6.67
C ILE A 85 -28.00 -7.81 8.02
N LYS A 86 -27.98 -8.80 8.89
CA LYS A 86 -28.59 -8.72 10.22
C LYS A 86 -27.69 -7.94 11.19
N ASP A 87 -26.42 -8.28 11.21
CA ASP A 87 -25.45 -7.72 12.14
C ASP A 87 -25.27 -6.22 11.92
N TYR A 88 -25.17 -5.77 10.66
CA TYR A 88 -25.02 -4.36 10.32
C TYR A 88 -26.11 -3.46 10.92
N ARG A 89 -27.36 -3.97 10.97
CA ARG A 89 -28.48 -3.26 11.60
C ARG A 89 -28.40 -3.22 13.12
N LEU A 90 -27.66 -4.16 13.72
CA LEU A 90 -27.49 -4.34 15.16
C LEU A 90 -26.16 -3.74 15.67
N LEU A 91 -25.27 -3.29 14.79
CA LEU A 91 -24.05 -2.62 15.18
C LEU A 91 -24.36 -1.41 16.08
N LYS A 92 -23.56 -1.25 17.15
CA LYS A 92 -23.59 -0.03 17.94
C LYS A 92 -23.26 1.17 17.05
N LYS A 93 -23.74 2.36 17.40
CA LYS A 93 -23.53 3.59 16.63
C LYS A 93 -22.05 3.83 16.29
N ALA A 94 -21.14 3.64 17.25
CA ALA A 94 -19.71 3.79 17.05
C ALA A 94 -19.16 2.75 16.03
N GLU A 95 -19.57 1.48 16.16
CA GLU A 95 -19.16 0.40 15.25
C GLU A 95 -19.65 0.67 13.81
N LYS A 96 -20.94 1.10 13.65
CA LYS A 96 -21.49 1.41 12.33
C LYS A 96 -20.78 2.61 11.70
N THR A 97 -20.54 3.67 12.46
CA THR A 97 -19.82 4.84 11.97
C THR A 97 -18.38 4.48 11.55
N ALA A 98 -17.69 3.64 12.31
CA ALA A 98 -16.36 3.16 11.97
C ALA A 98 -16.38 2.30 10.71
N TYR A 99 -17.33 1.37 10.60
CA TYR A 99 -17.52 0.52 9.44
C TYR A 99 -17.67 1.35 8.16
N ASP A 100 -18.59 2.30 8.16
CA ASP A 100 -18.91 3.14 7.00
C ASP A 100 -17.73 3.99 6.56
N LYS A 101 -17.03 4.63 7.52
CA LYS A 101 -15.86 5.48 7.23
C LYS A 101 -14.65 4.68 6.77
N ILE A 102 -14.41 3.50 7.34
CA ILE A 102 -13.31 2.62 6.93
C ILE A 102 -13.55 2.14 5.51
N LEU A 103 -14.75 1.69 5.15
CA LEU A 103 -15.06 1.30 3.78
C LEU A 103 -14.90 2.46 2.80
N SER A 104 -15.40 3.67 3.14
CA SER A 104 -15.22 4.87 2.30
C SER A 104 -13.75 5.14 1.99
N PHE A 105 -12.88 4.92 2.96
CA PHE A 105 -11.43 5.08 2.82
C PHE A 105 -10.80 4.00 1.94
N LEU A 106 -11.07 2.71 2.24
CA LEU A 106 -10.51 1.58 1.52
C LEU A 106 -10.88 1.60 0.04
N ILE A 107 -12.19 1.76 -0.25
CA ILE A 107 -12.69 1.81 -1.64
C ILE A 107 -11.97 2.86 -2.48
N PHE A 108 -11.76 4.05 -1.93
CA PHE A 108 -11.14 5.13 -2.67
C PHE A 108 -9.66 4.85 -2.97
N LEU A 109 -8.89 4.36 -1.98
CA LEU A 109 -7.46 4.12 -2.16
C LEU A 109 -7.18 2.95 -3.11
N ASP A 110 -7.89 1.85 -2.99
CA ASP A 110 -7.75 0.72 -3.93
C ASP A 110 -8.17 1.12 -5.35
N SER A 111 -9.19 1.99 -5.47
CA SER A 111 -9.58 2.52 -6.78
C SER A 111 -8.48 3.35 -7.45
N ILE A 112 -7.72 4.17 -6.72
CA ILE A 112 -6.62 4.92 -7.33
C ILE A 112 -5.40 4.04 -7.61
N GLN A 113 -5.23 2.93 -6.90
CA GLN A 113 -4.17 1.96 -7.14
C GLN A 113 -4.32 1.29 -8.51
N THR A 114 -5.53 0.96 -8.94
CA THR A 114 -5.77 0.38 -10.29
C THR A 114 -5.22 1.25 -11.41
N ALA A 115 -5.17 2.58 -11.23
CA ALA A 115 -4.60 3.52 -12.19
C ALA A 115 -3.09 3.78 -11.95
N ASN A 116 -2.67 3.85 -10.68
CA ASN A 116 -1.29 4.16 -10.29
C ASN A 116 -0.31 3.04 -10.67
N LEU A 117 -0.68 1.77 -10.45
CA LEU A 117 0.21 0.63 -10.71
C LEU A 117 0.59 0.50 -12.19
N PRO A 118 -0.34 0.55 -13.16
CA PRO A 118 0.02 0.59 -14.59
C PRO A 118 0.88 1.80 -14.95
N TYR A 119 0.62 2.97 -14.33
CA TYR A 119 1.41 4.17 -14.58
C TYR A 119 2.86 4.02 -14.06
N ILE A 120 3.09 3.44 -12.90
CA ILE A 120 4.42 3.04 -12.43
C ILE A 120 5.05 2.06 -13.43
N GLY A 121 4.28 1.10 -13.90
CA GLY A 121 4.68 0.09 -14.86
C GLY A 121 5.23 0.65 -16.19
N GLU A 122 4.83 1.85 -16.60
CA GLU A 122 5.39 2.51 -17.80
C GLU A 122 6.90 2.84 -17.65
N TYR A 123 7.39 2.96 -16.42
CA TYR A 123 8.77 3.32 -16.10
C TYR A 123 9.59 2.17 -15.51
N VAL A 124 8.94 1.09 -15.10
CA VAL A 124 9.62 -0.15 -14.70
C VAL A 124 10.02 -0.91 -15.95
N THR A 125 11.33 -1.04 -16.19
CA THR A 125 11.89 -1.67 -17.39
C THR A 125 12.22 -3.15 -17.21
N ALA A 126 12.14 -3.68 -15.99
CA ALA A 126 12.20 -5.11 -15.68
C ALA A 126 10.86 -5.77 -16.03
N ASN A 127 10.79 -6.56 -17.09
CA ASN A 127 9.54 -7.14 -17.58
C ASN A 127 8.88 -8.06 -16.58
N GLU A 128 9.66 -8.91 -15.93
CA GLU A 128 9.19 -9.81 -14.88
C GLU A 128 8.55 -9.05 -13.71
N VAL A 129 9.09 -7.90 -13.30
CA VAL A 129 8.50 -7.05 -12.26
C VAL A 129 7.20 -6.39 -12.75
N ASN A 130 7.15 -6.04 -14.02
CA ASN A 130 5.94 -5.50 -14.63
C ASN A 130 4.77 -6.48 -14.64
N LEU A 131 5.04 -7.78 -14.81
CA LEU A 131 4.02 -8.82 -14.64
C LEU A 131 3.44 -8.81 -13.22
N CYS A 132 4.28 -8.62 -12.21
CA CYS A 132 3.82 -8.51 -10.83
C CYS A 132 2.92 -7.28 -10.63
N LEU A 133 3.31 -6.11 -11.15
CA LEU A 133 2.49 -4.90 -11.08
C LEU A 133 1.13 -5.07 -11.76
N THR A 134 1.07 -5.82 -12.87
CA THR A 134 -0.19 -6.13 -13.57
C THR A 134 -1.10 -7.00 -12.73
N ILE A 135 -0.56 -8.03 -12.04
CA ILE A 135 -1.36 -8.87 -11.14
C ILE A 135 -1.82 -8.08 -9.92
N GLN A 136 -0.96 -7.24 -9.33
CA GLN A 136 -1.39 -6.39 -8.24
C GLN A 136 -2.55 -5.48 -8.67
N ALA A 137 -2.47 -4.83 -9.82
CA ALA A 137 -3.58 -4.00 -10.34
C ALA A 137 -4.87 -4.80 -10.53
N PHE A 138 -4.78 -6.09 -10.87
CA PHE A 138 -5.93 -7.00 -10.92
C PHE A 138 -6.47 -7.28 -9.52
N HIS A 139 -5.62 -7.53 -8.52
CA HIS A 139 -6.06 -7.70 -7.13
C HIS A 139 -6.81 -6.46 -6.61
N GLU A 140 -6.32 -5.24 -6.88
CA GLU A 140 -7.01 -4.00 -6.50
C GLU A 140 -8.40 -3.88 -7.15
N SER A 141 -8.57 -4.46 -8.35
CA SER A 141 -9.88 -4.52 -9.02
C SER A 141 -10.82 -5.49 -8.29
N ILE A 142 -10.32 -6.63 -7.79
CA ILE A 142 -11.09 -7.56 -6.97
C ILE A 142 -11.46 -6.92 -5.63
N HIS A 143 -10.52 -6.20 -4.98
CA HIS A 143 -10.80 -5.47 -3.74
C HIS A 143 -11.91 -4.44 -3.93
N SER A 144 -11.85 -3.65 -5.00
CA SER A 144 -12.90 -2.69 -5.35
C SER A 144 -14.26 -3.37 -5.58
N GLN A 145 -14.29 -4.53 -6.25
CA GLN A 145 -15.50 -5.35 -6.43
C GLN A 145 -16.02 -5.87 -5.08
N SER A 146 -15.13 -6.34 -4.20
CA SER A 146 -15.44 -6.84 -2.87
C SER A 146 -16.15 -5.79 -2.02
N TYR A 147 -15.62 -4.59 -1.92
CA TYR A 147 -16.28 -3.50 -1.20
C TYR A 147 -17.65 -3.14 -1.81
N GLY A 148 -17.75 -3.16 -3.15
CA GLY A 148 -19.04 -3.00 -3.84
C GLY A 148 -20.03 -4.06 -3.41
N TYR A 149 -19.64 -5.32 -3.42
CA TYR A 149 -20.46 -6.46 -3.00
C TYR A 149 -20.90 -6.36 -1.54
N MET A 150 -19.97 -6.03 -0.64
CA MET A 150 -20.28 -5.77 0.78
C MET A 150 -21.38 -4.71 0.91
N LEU A 151 -21.21 -3.54 0.30
CA LEU A 151 -22.15 -2.43 0.41
C LEU A 151 -23.50 -2.72 -0.26
N ASP A 152 -23.51 -3.33 -1.44
CA ASP A 152 -24.75 -3.69 -2.16
C ASP A 152 -25.59 -4.70 -1.38
N THR A 153 -24.92 -5.54 -0.56
CA THR A 153 -25.59 -6.57 0.23
C THR A 153 -26.21 -6.02 1.52
N ILE A 154 -25.53 -5.08 2.22
CA ILE A 154 -25.93 -4.65 3.57
C ILE A 154 -26.64 -3.30 3.60
N CYS A 155 -26.48 -2.45 2.58
CA CYS A 155 -26.97 -1.08 2.54
C CYS A 155 -28.09 -0.89 1.52
N SER A 156 -28.97 0.10 1.76
CA SER A 156 -29.79 0.64 0.70
C SER A 156 -28.94 1.41 -0.34
N PRO A 157 -29.44 1.58 -1.59
CA PRO A 157 -28.70 2.34 -2.61
C PRO A 157 -28.30 3.75 -2.18
N GLN A 158 -29.13 4.41 -1.37
CA GLN A 158 -28.86 5.76 -0.87
C GLN A 158 -27.75 5.76 0.20
N GLU A 159 -27.77 4.82 1.16
CA GLU A 159 -26.71 4.65 2.16
C GLU A 159 -25.38 4.31 1.49
N ARG A 160 -25.40 3.37 0.54
CA ARG A 160 -24.23 2.99 -0.26
C ARG A 160 -23.58 4.21 -0.92
N LEU A 161 -24.36 5.05 -1.60
CA LEU A 161 -23.84 6.23 -2.26
C LEU A 161 -23.22 7.22 -1.24
N GLY A 162 -23.84 7.36 -0.08
CA GLY A 162 -23.31 8.18 1.03
C GLY A 162 -21.94 7.69 1.51
N ILE A 163 -21.77 6.37 1.67
CA ILE A 163 -20.50 5.77 2.10
C ILE A 163 -19.44 5.92 1.02
N LEU A 164 -19.74 5.62 -0.24
CA LEU A 164 -18.79 5.71 -1.36
C LEU A 164 -18.13 7.09 -1.48
N TYR A 165 -18.85 8.16 -1.18
CA TYR A 165 -18.36 9.54 -1.36
C TYR A 165 -18.12 10.29 -0.05
N GLN A 166 -18.26 9.64 1.12
CA GLN A 166 -18.06 10.27 2.43
C GLN A 166 -16.65 10.90 2.57
N TRP A 167 -15.64 10.29 1.94
CA TRP A 167 -14.26 10.79 1.96
C TRP A 167 -14.11 12.22 1.39
N LYS A 168 -15.04 12.69 0.56
CA LYS A 168 -15.00 14.04 -0.02
C LYS A 168 -15.41 15.12 0.99
N ASP A 169 -16.36 14.79 1.86
CA ASP A 169 -16.97 15.74 2.80
C ASP A 169 -16.37 15.62 4.22
N ASP A 170 -15.71 14.50 4.52
CA ASP A 170 -15.01 14.31 5.78
C ASP A 170 -13.56 14.84 5.68
N ALA A 171 -13.27 15.91 6.43
CA ALA A 171 -11.98 16.59 6.36
C ALA A 171 -10.78 15.69 6.75
N VAL A 172 -10.99 14.73 7.66
CA VAL A 172 -9.93 13.80 8.10
C VAL A 172 -9.65 12.79 6.99
N LEU A 173 -10.70 12.18 6.41
CA LEU A 173 -10.57 11.28 5.27
C LEU A 173 -9.93 11.95 4.06
N LEU A 174 -10.39 13.16 3.72
CA LEU A 174 -9.85 13.91 2.60
C LEU A 174 -8.36 14.24 2.79
N SER A 175 -7.95 14.67 3.99
CA SER A 175 -6.54 14.96 4.31
C SER A 175 -5.67 13.71 4.16
N ARG A 176 -6.17 12.58 4.63
CA ARG A 176 -5.50 11.29 4.56
C ARG A 176 -5.31 10.81 3.12
N ASN A 177 -6.37 10.89 2.30
CA ASN A 177 -6.31 10.54 0.88
C ASN A 177 -5.34 11.45 0.11
N LYS A 178 -5.28 12.74 0.46
CA LYS A 178 -4.36 13.70 -0.16
C LYS A 178 -2.90 13.35 0.06
N PHE A 179 -2.52 12.81 1.22
CA PHE A 179 -1.13 12.45 1.48
C PHE A 179 -0.60 11.48 0.41
N ILE A 180 -1.34 10.45 0.07
CA ILE A 180 -0.97 9.48 -0.97
C ILE A 180 -1.18 10.07 -2.37
N GLY A 181 -2.34 10.67 -2.63
CA GLY A 181 -2.70 11.22 -3.94
C GLY A 181 -1.75 12.33 -4.40
N ASP A 182 -1.29 13.20 -3.50
CA ASP A 182 -0.36 14.27 -3.83
C ASP A 182 1.03 13.73 -4.22
N LEU A 183 1.47 12.62 -3.62
CA LEU A 183 2.71 11.94 -4.03
C LEU A 183 2.59 11.33 -5.44
N TYR A 184 1.44 10.72 -5.75
CA TYR A 184 1.16 10.19 -7.09
C TYR A 184 1.10 11.32 -8.14
N ASN A 185 0.38 12.40 -7.84
CA ASN A 185 0.29 13.57 -8.69
C ASN A 185 1.66 14.27 -8.88
N ALA A 186 2.48 14.31 -7.84
CA ALA A 186 3.84 14.87 -7.92
C ALA A 186 4.72 14.08 -8.90
N PHE A 187 4.61 12.75 -8.92
CA PHE A 187 5.32 11.91 -9.89
C PHE A 187 4.81 12.14 -11.32
N GLN A 188 3.49 12.20 -11.53
CA GLN A 188 2.92 12.49 -12.84
C GLN A 188 3.42 13.82 -13.41
N LYS A 189 3.67 14.79 -12.54
CA LYS A 189 4.16 16.12 -12.92
C LYS A 189 5.67 16.16 -13.18
N ASN A 190 6.47 15.52 -12.34
CA ASN A 190 7.93 15.67 -12.35
C ASN A 190 8.65 14.56 -13.14
N LYS A 191 8.16 13.34 -13.17
CA LYS A 191 8.68 12.19 -13.96
C LYS A 191 10.19 11.94 -13.82
N ASP A 192 10.73 12.10 -12.61
CA ASP A 192 12.12 11.79 -12.31
C ASP A 192 12.24 10.54 -11.41
N ALA A 193 13.43 9.94 -11.37
CA ALA A 193 13.65 8.70 -10.65
C ALA A 193 13.47 8.83 -9.12
N PHE A 194 13.72 10.01 -8.55
CA PHE A 194 13.51 10.23 -7.12
C PHE A 194 12.02 10.36 -6.77
N THR A 195 11.23 11.04 -7.62
CA THR A 195 9.78 11.08 -7.42
C THR A 195 9.14 9.72 -7.64
N LEU A 196 9.63 8.90 -8.57
CA LEU A 196 9.21 7.50 -8.70
C LEU A 196 9.52 6.70 -7.43
N ALA A 197 10.75 6.81 -6.88
CA ALA A 197 11.10 6.12 -5.64
C ALA A 197 10.20 6.54 -4.48
N LYS A 198 9.83 7.82 -4.37
CA LYS A 198 8.85 8.30 -3.37
C LYS A 198 7.46 7.68 -3.56
N VAL A 199 6.99 7.54 -4.80
CA VAL A 199 5.72 6.86 -5.09
C VAL A 199 5.78 5.38 -4.69
N MET A 200 6.90 4.69 -4.94
CA MET A 200 7.08 3.31 -4.49
C MET A 200 7.10 3.19 -2.96
N VAL A 201 7.71 4.16 -2.25
CA VAL A 201 7.63 4.24 -0.79
C VAL A 201 6.22 4.58 -0.31
N ALA A 202 5.50 5.47 -1.00
CA ALA A 202 4.10 5.79 -0.68
C ALA A 202 3.20 4.55 -0.83
N ASN A 203 3.39 3.78 -1.89
CA ASN A 203 2.71 2.50 -2.08
C ASN A 203 3.02 1.51 -0.93
N TYR A 204 4.29 1.40 -0.56
CA TYR A 204 4.71 0.55 0.55
C TYR A 204 4.11 0.98 1.91
N ILE A 205 3.92 2.30 2.12
CA ILE A 205 3.21 2.84 3.29
C ILE A 205 1.71 2.52 3.24
N LEU A 206 1.08 2.68 2.07
CA LEU A 206 -0.32 2.39 1.87
C LEU A 206 -0.63 0.93 2.22
N GLU A 207 0.04 -0.01 1.57
CA GLU A 207 -0.15 -1.46 1.74
C GLU A 207 0.26 -1.95 3.14
N GLY A 208 1.29 -1.36 3.74
CA GLY A 208 1.91 -1.83 4.97
C GLY A 208 1.49 -1.14 6.26
N ILE A 209 0.83 0.02 6.19
CA ILE A 209 0.50 0.84 7.35
C ILE A 209 -0.95 1.35 7.27
N TYR A 210 -1.36 1.97 6.15
CA TYR A 210 -2.60 2.74 6.04
C TYR A 210 -3.88 1.92 6.14
N PHE A 211 -3.86 0.65 5.82
CA PHE A 211 -5.04 -0.22 5.89
C PHE A 211 -5.23 -0.86 7.27
N TYR A 212 -4.22 -0.82 8.14
CA TYR A 212 -4.19 -1.69 9.31
C TYR A 212 -5.18 -1.30 10.42
N SER A 213 -5.49 -0.01 10.64
CA SER A 213 -6.59 0.36 11.57
C SER A 213 -7.92 -0.21 11.09
N GLY A 214 -8.17 -0.21 9.78
CA GLY A 214 -9.33 -0.85 9.17
C GLY A 214 -9.34 -2.35 9.40
N PHE A 215 -8.24 -3.05 9.11
CA PHE A 215 -8.14 -4.49 9.30
C PHE A 215 -8.35 -4.87 10.78
N MET A 216 -7.70 -4.17 11.71
CA MET A 216 -7.89 -4.37 13.15
C MET A 216 -9.34 -4.20 13.58
N PHE A 217 -10.04 -3.21 13.02
CA PHE A 217 -11.46 -3.01 13.30
C PHE A 217 -12.31 -4.20 12.85
N PHE A 218 -12.16 -4.66 11.60
CA PHE A 218 -12.91 -5.81 11.10
C PHE A 218 -12.57 -7.09 11.85
N TYR A 219 -11.31 -7.34 12.15
CA TYR A 219 -10.91 -8.50 12.96
C TYR A 219 -11.48 -8.45 14.38
N ASN A 220 -11.57 -7.24 14.95
CA ASN A 220 -12.23 -7.05 16.24
C ASN A 220 -13.74 -7.35 16.18
N LEU A 221 -14.42 -6.98 15.09
CA LEU A 221 -15.81 -7.42 14.87
C LEU A 221 -15.90 -8.94 14.81
N GLY A 222 -15.03 -9.60 14.05
CA GLY A 222 -15.00 -11.05 13.91
C GLY A 222 -14.79 -11.80 15.23
N ARG A 223 -13.83 -11.37 16.06
CA ARG A 223 -13.61 -12.00 17.37
C ARG A 223 -14.75 -11.79 18.35
N ASN A 224 -15.59 -10.78 18.11
CA ASN A 224 -16.83 -10.53 18.86
C ASN A 224 -18.07 -11.18 18.21
N GLY A 225 -17.87 -12.07 17.22
CA GLY A 225 -18.94 -12.83 16.54
C GLY A 225 -19.83 -12.00 15.63
N LYS A 226 -19.33 -10.87 15.11
CA LYS A 226 -20.08 -9.94 14.25
C LYS A 226 -19.50 -9.89 12.83
N MET A 227 -20.37 -9.66 11.83
CA MET A 227 -20.01 -9.37 10.45
C MET A 227 -19.06 -10.42 9.82
N PRO A 228 -19.38 -11.74 9.92
CA PRO A 228 -18.46 -12.80 9.50
C PRO A 228 -18.08 -12.73 8.01
N GLY A 229 -19.01 -12.36 7.13
CA GLY A 229 -18.74 -12.21 5.70
C GLY A 229 -17.77 -11.05 5.43
N SER A 230 -18.04 -9.86 5.96
CA SER A 230 -17.14 -8.71 5.87
C SER A 230 -15.74 -9.02 6.40
N VAL A 231 -15.66 -9.74 7.52
CA VAL A 231 -14.37 -10.18 8.10
C VAL A 231 -13.62 -11.10 7.14
N GLN A 232 -14.33 -12.00 6.47
CA GLN A 232 -13.70 -12.92 5.51
C GLN A 232 -13.21 -12.18 4.26
N GLU A 233 -14.00 -11.23 3.71
CA GLU A 233 -13.56 -10.34 2.62
C GLU A 233 -12.25 -9.62 3.00
N ILE A 234 -12.24 -8.96 4.16
CA ILE A 234 -11.06 -8.22 4.64
C ILE A 234 -9.86 -9.14 4.91
N ARG A 235 -10.05 -10.39 5.32
CA ARG A 235 -8.96 -11.37 5.46
C ARG A 235 -8.31 -11.69 4.11
N TYR A 236 -9.10 -11.87 3.06
CA TYR A 236 -8.58 -12.11 1.72
C TYR A 236 -7.86 -10.88 1.17
N ILE A 237 -8.43 -9.69 1.36
CA ILE A 237 -7.77 -8.44 1.01
C ILE A 237 -6.43 -8.31 1.75
N ASN A 238 -6.39 -8.44 3.08
CA ASN A 238 -5.14 -8.32 3.84
C ASN A 238 -4.08 -9.37 3.44
N ARG A 239 -4.49 -10.57 3.03
CA ARG A 239 -3.56 -11.57 2.47
C ARG A 239 -2.91 -11.05 1.18
N ASP A 240 -3.70 -10.42 0.31
CA ASP A 240 -3.23 -9.86 -0.94
C ASP A 240 -2.32 -8.64 -0.66
N GLU A 241 -2.68 -7.76 0.30
CA GLU A 241 -1.86 -6.61 0.72
C GLU A 241 -0.50 -7.03 1.29
N ASN A 242 -0.41 -8.15 1.99
CA ASN A 242 0.88 -8.70 2.41
C ASN A 242 1.74 -9.12 1.20
N THR A 243 1.11 -9.62 0.14
CA THR A 243 1.80 -9.96 -1.12
C THR A 243 2.25 -8.70 -1.85
N HIS A 244 1.42 -7.65 -1.91
CA HIS A 244 1.74 -6.34 -2.49
C HIS A 244 2.89 -5.66 -1.73
N LEU A 245 2.85 -5.71 -0.42
CA LEU A 245 3.92 -5.20 0.44
C LEU A 245 5.26 -5.89 0.15
N TRP A 246 5.26 -7.22 -0.01
CA TRP A 246 6.44 -7.96 -0.38
C TRP A 246 6.99 -7.56 -1.76
N LEU A 247 6.13 -7.29 -2.74
CA LEU A 247 6.52 -6.78 -4.07
C LEU A 247 7.29 -5.46 -3.95
N PHE A 248 6.68 -4.45 -3.32
CA PHE A 248 7.31 -3.13 -3.21
C PHE A 248 8.57 -3.13 -2.34
N ARG A 249 8.61 -3.97 -1.30
CA ARG A 249 9.83 -4.19 -0.53
C ARG A 249 10.98 -4.67 -1.43
N ASN A 250 10.74 -5.68 -2.25
CA ASN A 250 11.79 -6.22 -3.13
C ASN A 250 12.19 -5.21 -4.21
N ILE A 251 11.24 -4.51 -4.83
CA ILE A 251 11.54 -3.43 -5.79
C ILE A 251 12.45 -2.38 -5.16
N LEU A 252 12.13 -1.90 -3.96
CA LEU A 252 12.92 -0.89 -3.25
C LEU A 252 14.32 -1.38 -2.90
N LEU A 253 14.47 -2.64 -2.46
CA LEU A 253 15.76 -3.24 -2.16
C LEU A 253 16.62 -3.44 -3.43
N GLU A 254 16.03 -3.84 -4.56
CA GLU A 254 16.75 -3.93 -5.82
C GLU A 254 17.16 -2.55 -6.36
N LEU A 255 16.29 -1.54 -6.23
CA LEU A 255 16.65 -0.16 -6.57
C LEU A 255 17.81 0.36 -5.74
N GLN A 256 17.89 0.01 -4.44
CA GLN A 256 19.05 0.38 -3.61
C GLN A 256 20.37 -0.18 -4.14
N LYS A 257 20.35 -1.39 -4.70
CA LYS A 257 21.54 -2.02 -5.29
C LYS A 257 21.88 -1.42 -6.65
N GLU A 258 20.88 -1.15 -7.49
CA GLU A 258 21.09 -0.73 -8.88
C GLU A 258 21.31 0.78 -9.04
N VAL A 259 20.70 1.58 -8.15
CA VAL A 259 20.68 3.04 -8.20
C VAL A 259 20.91 3.63 -6.80
N PRO A 260 22.10 3.40 -6.19
CA PRO A 260 22.38 3.83 -4.83
C PRO A 260 22.24 5.35 -4.64
N GLU A 261 22.33 6.13 -5.72
CA GLU A 261 22.12 7.57 -5.68
C GLU A 261 20.69 7.98 -5.28
N LEU A 262 19.71 7.07 -5.40
CA LEU A 262 18.35 7.28 -4.89
C LEU A 262 18.23 7.00 -3.39
N PHE A 263 19.28 6.42 -2.77
CA PHE A 263 19.28 6.00 -1.37
C PHE A 263 20.47 6.58 -0.59
N THR A 264 20.94 7.77 -0.97
CA THR A 264 21.88 8.55 -0.14
C THR A 264 21.25 8.84 1.23
N GLU A 265 22.05 9.09 2.25
CA GLU A 265 21.50 9.32 3.61
C GLU A 265 20.51 10.49 3.64
N GLU A 266 20.74 11.55 2.87
CA GLU A 266 19.81 12.65 2.70
C GLU A 266 18.44 12.18 2.16
N LYS A 267 18.43 11.32 1.14
CA LYS A 267 17.19 10.79 0.54
C LYS A 267 16.52 9.75 1.43
N LYS A 268 17.31 8.90 2.12
CA LYS A 268 16.78 7.97 3.12
C LYS A 268 16.04 8.72 4.23
N GLU A 269 16.55 9.91 4.65
CA GLU A 269 15.82 10.69 5.65
C GLU A 269 14.47 11.20 5.13
N VAL A 270 14.36 11.50 3.84
CA VAL A 270 13.05 11.81 3.23
C VAL A 270 12.11 10.61 3.33
N TYR A 271 12.59 9.39 3.03
CA TYR A 271 11.77 8.18 3.14
C TYR A 271 11.38 7.86 4.58
N ARG A 272 12.31 8.04 5.55
CA ARG A 272 12.00 7.91 6.99
C ARG A 272 10.92 8.91 7.42
N ALA A 273 11.02 10.16 6.98
CA ALA A 273 10.01 11.18 7.25
C ALA A 273 8.65 10.81 6.66
N MET A 274 8.61 10.25 5.45
CA MET A 274 7.37 9.75 4.83
C MET A 274 6.74 8.62 5.66
N ILE A 275 7.54 7.66 6.15
CA ILE A 275 7.02 6.57 6.99
C ILE A 275 6.53 7.12 8.33
N ARG A 276 7.28 8.04 8.99
CA ARG A 276 6.83 8.68 10.24
C ARG A 276 5.50 9.39 10.03
N GLN A 277 5.37 10.17 8.97
CA GLN A 277 4.12 10.85 8.62
C GLN A 277 2.99 9.83 8.38
N GLY A 278 3.25 8.75 7.64
CA GLY A 278 2.28 7.69 7.43
C GLY A 278 1.78 7.06 8.74
N VAL A 279 2.69 6.77 9.68
CA VAL A 279 2.36 6.26 11.01
C VAL A 279 1.52 7.27 11.82
N GLU A 280 1.90 8.55 11.83
CA GLU A 280 1.17 9.59 12.53
C GLU A 280 -0.25 9.79 11.95
N GLU A 281 -0.38 9.77 10.63
CA GLU A 281 -1.68 9.84 9.95
C GLU A 281 -2.55 8.63 10.26
N GLU A 282 -1.98 7.43 10.33
CA GLU A 282 -2.71 6.20 10.67
C GLU A 282 -3.17 6.21 12.12
N ILE A 283 -2.32 6.61 13.05
CA ILE A 283 -2.69 6.77 14.48
C ILE A 283 -3.81 7.81 14.64
N ARG A 284 -3.69 8.96 13.98
CA ARG A 284 -4.74 10.00 14.01
C ARG A 284 -6.05 9.49 13.44
N TRP A 285 -6.00 8.75 12.35
CA TRP A 285 -7.13 8.11 11.72
C TRP A 285 -7.79 7.09 12.64
N GLY A 286 -7.04 6.14 13.16
CA GLY A 286 -7.55 5.12 14.07
C GLY A 286 -8.21 5.73 15.31
N LYS A 287 -7.61 6.77 15.90
CA LYS A 287 -8.21 7.52 17.01
C LYS A 287 -9.51 8.21 16.63
N TYR A 288 -9.59 8.76 15.41
CA TYR A 288 -10.78 9.47 14.92
C TYR A 288 -11.93 8.51 14.60
N VAL A 289 -11.63 7.37 13.96
CA VAL A 289 -12.66 6.48 13.42
C VAL A 289 -13.08 5.39 14.40
N ILE A 290 -12.16 4.91 15.23
CA ILE A 290 -12.39 3.82 16.20
C ILE A 290 -12.55 4.41 17.62
N GLY A 291 -11.63 5.30 18.01
CA GLY A 291 -11.64 5.88 19.35
C GLY A 291 -11.52 4.83 20.46
N ASP A 292 -12.28 5.03 21.52
CA ASP A 292 -12.30 4.15 22.70
C ASP A 292 -13.73 3.62 23.01
N GLU A 293 -14.69 3.80 22.05
CA GLU A 293 -16.09 3.37 22.24
C GLU A 293 -16.37 1.96 21.69
N ILE A 294 -15.36 1.32 21.05
CA ILE A 294 -15.48 0.00 20.47
C ILE A 294 -14.92 -1.06 21.41
N ASP A 295 -15.76 -1.99 21.83
CA ASP A 295 -15.37 -3.03 22.78
C ASP A 295 -14.18 -3.86 22.24
N GLY A 296 -13.11 -3.92 23.03
CA GLY A 296 -11.93 -4.75 22.75
C GLY A 296 -10.89 -4.11 21.81
N LEU A 297 -11.11 -2.88 21.33
CA LEU A 297 -10.13 -2.15 20.51
C LEU A 297 -10.10 -0.68 20.95
N THR A 298 -8.94 -0.20 21.40
CA THR A 298 -8.75 1.15 21.89
C THR A 298 -7.78 1.95 21.04
N SER A 299 -7.86 3.28 21.13
CA SER A 299 -6.92 4.18 20.45
C SER A 299 -5.46 3.94 20.87
N GLN A 300 -5.21 3.52 22.14
CA GLN A 300 -3.86 3.17 22.59
C GLN A 300 -3.35 1.89 21.95
N MET A 301 -4.19 0.86 21.84
CA MET A 301 -3.83 -0.38 21.14
C MET A 301 -3.44 -0.12 19.70
N ILE A 302 -4.21 0.72 19.00
CA ILE A 302 -3.91 1.12 17.61
C ILE A 302 -2.58 1.88 17.54
N HIS A 303 -2.39 2.87 18.42
CA HIS A 303 -1.16 3.65 18.50
C HIS A 303 0.08 2.76 18.61
N ASP A 304 0.08 1.82 19.53
CA ASP A 304 1.23 0.97 19.80
C ASP A 304 1.51 0.01 18.63
N TYR A 305 0.44 -0.58 18.08
CA TYR A 305 0.57 -1.50 16.94
C TYR A 305 1.02 -0.80 15.67
N VAL A 306 0.51 0.40 15.37
CA VAL A 306 0.90 1.15 14.17
C VAL A 306 2.34 1.63 14.25
N LYS A 307 2.85 1.99 15.43
CA LYS A 307 4.29 2.29 15.61
C LYS A 307 5.17 1.05 15.42
N TYR A 308 4.76 -0.09 15.95
CA TYR A 308 5.41 -1.38 15.66
C TYR A 308 5.46 -1.65 14.16
N LEU A 309 4.33 -1.51 13.45
CA LEU A 309 4.31 -1.66 11.99
C LEU A 309 5.25 -0.68 11.30
N GLY A 310 5.29 0.58 11.72
CA GLY A 310 6.22 1.59 11.20
C GLY A 310 7.67 1.15 11.28
N ASN A 311 8.10 0.59 12.40
CA ASN A 311 9.43 0.02 12.57
C ASN A 311 9.65 -1.20 11.66
N LEU A 312 8.71 -2.13 11.65
CA LEU A 312 8.79 -3.32 10.81
C LEU A 312 8.95 -2.97 9.32
N ARG A 313 8.18 -1.99 8.83
CA ARG A 313 8.23 -1.52 7.44
C ARG A 313 9.53 -0.76 7.15
N SER A 314 9.96 0.12 8.05
CA SER A 314 11.22 0.87 7.90
C SER A 314 12.44 -0.07 7.84
N GLN A 315 12.53 -1.03 8.76
CA GLN A 315 13.59 -2.05 8.76
C GLN A 315 13.54 -2.92 7.51
N GLY A 316 12.33 -3.26 7.04
CA GLY A 316 12.12 -4.09 5.84
C GLY A 316 12.75 -3.53 4.56
N ILE A 317 12.92 -2.20 4.47
CA ILE A 317 13.58 -1.51 3.35
C ILE A 317 14.90 -0.82 3.76
N SER A 318 15.56 -1.32 4.82
CA SER A 318 16.89 -0.90 5.28
C SER A 318 16.97 0.58 5.71
N LEU A 319 15.91 1.13 6.32
CA LEU A 319 15.90 2.49 6.87
C LEU A 319 16.10 2.55 8.40
N GLY A 320 16.13 1.38 9.08
CA GLY A 320 16.34 1.27 10.53
C GLY A 320 15.09 1.47 11.37
N VAL A 321 15.27 1.56 12.69
CA VAL A 321 14.22 1.80 13.68
C VAL A 321 13.85 3.28 13.68
N LEU A 322 12.55 3.60 13.72
CA LEU A 322 12.03 4.96 13.72
C LEU A 322 11.37 5.35 15.05
N PHE A 323 10.88 4.37 15.80
CA PHE A 323 10.14 4.56 17.06
C PHE A 323 10.74 3.67 18.13
N GLU A 324 11.54 4.25 19.02
CA GLU A 324 12.16 3.53 20.13
C GLU A 324 11.08 2.97 21.08
N GLY A 325 11.26 1.72 21.52
CA GLY A 325 10.34 1.02 22.41
C GLY A 325 9.14 0.35 21.71
N TYR A 326 9.13 0.35 20.37
CA TYR A 326 8.09 -0.30 19.54
C TYR A 326 8.69 -1.29 18.53
N GLU A 327 9.77 -1.98 18.92
CA GLU A 327 10.47 -2.94 18.05
C GLU A 327 9.79 -4.30 18.02
N GLU A 328 8.99 -4.62 19.05
CA GLU A 328 8.28 -5.88 19.19
C GLU A 328 6.75 -5.69 19.08
N GLU A 329 6.05 -6.74 18.63
CA GLU A 329 4.59 -6.71 18.54
C GLU A 329 3.97 -6.54 19.94
N PRO A 330 3.07 -5.55 20.16
CA PRO A 330 2.41 -5.37 21.44
C PRO A 330 1.58 -6.61 21.82
N ALA A 331 1.78 -7.13 23.03
CA ALA A 331 1.06 -8.31 23.53
C ALA A 331 -0.48 -8.18 23.45
N SER A 332 -0.98 -6.95 23.61
CA SER A 332 -2.42 -6.64 23.47
C SER A 332 -2.95 -6.82 22.06
N MET A 333 -2.07 -6.94 21.04
CA MET A 333 -2.40 -7.01 19.63
C MET A 333 -1.99 -8.32 18.94
N GLU A 334 -1.39 -9.27 19.64
CA GLU A 334 -1.01 -10.59 19.10
C GLU A 334 -2.15 -11.34 18.40
N TRP A 335 -3.40 -11.02 18.76
CA TRP A 335 -4.57 -11.59 18.08
C TRP A 335 -4.71 -11.15 16.62
N VAL A 336 -4.15 -9.99 16.23
CA VAL A 336 -4.21 -9.49 14.84
C VAL A 336 -3.45 -10.42 13.91
N SER A 337 -2.28 -10.88 14.32
CA SER A 337 -1.46 -11.79 13.51
C SER A 337 -2.14 -13.14 13.26
N LYS A 338 -3.04 -13.58 14.14
CA LYS A 338 -3.85 -14.80 13.92
C LYS A 338 -4.85 -14.64 12.78
N TYR A 339 -5.39 -13.44 12.58
CA TYR A 339 -6.29 -13.14 11.46
C TYR A 339 -5.54 -12.85 10.16
N SER A 340 -4.36 -12.24 10.23
CA SER A 340 -3.55 -11.86 9.06
C SER A 340 -2.67 -13.01 8.53
N ASN A 341 -2.63 -14.17 9.20
CA ASN A 341 -1.79 -15.29 8.78
C ASN A 341 -2.33 -15.96 7.52
N ALA A 342 -1.68 -15.68 6.38
CA ALA A 342 -2.06 -16.19 5.07
C ALA A 342 -2.11 -17.73 4.97
N ASN A 343 -1.30 -18.45 5.76
CA ASN A 343 -1.28 -19.92 5.74
C ASN A 343 -2.53 -20.55 6.36
N MET A 344 -3.19 -19.86 7.30
CA MET A 344 -4.44 -20.31 7.89
C MET A 344 -5.65 -20.11 6.97
N ILE A 345 -5.56 -19.22 5.98
CA ILE A 345 -6.66 -18.87 5.08
C ILE A 345 -6.81 -19.90 3.95
N LYS A 346 -5.73 -20.60 3.58
CA LYS A 346 -5.76 -21.62 2.51
C LYS A 346 -6.57 -22.87 2.85
N THR A 347 -6.66 -23.23 4.12
CA THR A 347 -7.39 -24.44 4.58
C THR A 347 -8.90 -24.29 4.48
N ASP A 348 -9.42 -23.06 4.63
CA ASP A 348 -10.87 -22.84 4.65
C ASP A 348 -11.52 -22.90 3.25
N PHE A 349 -10.76 -22.60 2.18
CA PHE A 349 -11.29 -22.54 0.82
C PHE A 349 -11.64 -23.88 0.21
N PHE A 350 -10.93 -24.96 0.58
CA PHE A 350 -11.14 -26.31 0.06
C PHE A 350 -11.94 -27.23 1.01
N GLU A 351 -12.09 -26.85 2.28
CA GLU A 351 -12.81 -27.64 3.29
C GLU A 351 -14.28 -27.22 3.45
N ALA A 352 -14.71 -26.12 2.85
CA ALA A 352 -16.08 -25.58 2.91
C ALA A 352 -17.01 -26.16 1.82
N ARG A 353 -16.76 -27.41 1.34
CA ARG A 353 -17.67 -28.13 0.43
C ARG A 353 -18.48 -29.17 1.17
#